data_b91f893b6aaf285084cf173c4ddf3565
#
_entry.id   b91f893b6aaf285084cf173c4ddf3565
#
_cell.length_a   1.000
_cell.length_b   1.000
_cell.length_c   1.000
_cell.angle_alpha   90.00
_cell.angle_beta   90.00
_cell.angle_gamma   90.00
#
_symmetry.space_group_name_H-M   'P 1'
#
loop_
_entity.id
_entity.type
_entity.pdbx_description
1 polymer ?
#
loop_
_entity_poly.entity_id
_entity_poly.type
_entity_poly.pdbx_seq_one_letter_code
_entity_poly.pdbx_strand_id
1 'polypeptide(L)'
;MKPFRPMLASPFDEALLKFPVLASPKLDGVRAIVRDGVVLSRALKPIPNKWVQQRFSHLEHFDGELIVGKSNHPDVLRTTTSGVMRVEGEPDVSFHVFDHVENHARLYTARYDLLQSDHQNNVFVVPQEEIGSLFELNAFERDILAQGWEGVMLRRPDAPYKFGRSTAREGYLLKVKRFHDAEFEIVGFEEEMFNANEATTSELGRTKRSSHKANKIPKGRLGALVLKYGDTTFNCGTGFNDAERENIWAERERYLGQFAKIKYFAHGIKDVPKLPSFLGIRDVRDM
;
A
#
# COMPACT_ATOMS: atom_id res chain seq x y z
N MET A 1 -22.93 -11.71 15.68
CA MET A 1 -21.47 -11.53 15.55
C MET A 1 -21.17 -10.62 14.37
N LYS A 2 -20.13 -9.77 14.48
CA LYS A 2 -19.67 -8.98 13.30
C LYS A 2 -19.12 -9.95 12.26
N PRO A 3 -19.40 -9.75 10.95
CA PRO A 3 -18.81 -10.59 9.91
C PRO A 3 -17.28 -10.45 9.91
N PHE A 4 -16.59 -11.53 9.57
CA PHE A 4 -15.13 -11.53 9.45
C PHE A 4 -14.68 -10.44 8.45
N ARG A 5 -13.63 -9.72 8.83
CA ARG A 5 -12.92 -8.75 7.99
C ARG A 5 -11.43 -8.83 8.33
N PRO A 6 -10.55 -8.82 7.32
CA PRO A 6 -9.12 -8.75 7.58
C PRO A 6 -8.75 -7.57 8.45
N MET A 7 -7.84 -7.77 9.41
CA MET A 7 -7.31 -6.66 10.20
C MET A 7 -6.46 -5.75 9.32
N LEU A 8 -6.72 -4.44 9.39
CA LEU A 8 -6.02 -3.42 8.61
C LEU A 8 -5.22 -2.51 9.54
N ALA A 9 -4.01 -2.16 9.10
CA ALA A 9 -3.15 -1.26 9.84
C ALA A 9 -3.64 0.19 9.81
N SER A 10 -3.47 0.90 10.93
CA SER A 10 -3.48 2.37 11.00
C SER A 10 -2.08 2.94 10.75
N PRO A 11 -1.99 4.21 10.34
CA PRO A 11 -0.73 4.93 10.44
C PRO A 11 -0.21 4.92 11.88
N PHE A 12 1.09 4.82 12.03
CA PHE A 12 1.81 5.01 13.28
C PHE A 12 1.68 6.45 13.77
N ASP A 13 1.53 6.59 15.09
CA ASP A 13 1.55 7.86 15.81
C ASP A 13 2.48 7.67 17.01
N GLU A 14 3.60 8.40 17.00
CA GLU A 14 4.65 8.27 18.00
C GLU A 14 4.15 8.57 19.42
N ALA A 15 3.29 9.57 19.55
CA ALA A 15 2.75 9.98 20.85
C ALA A 15 1.79 8.93 21.48
N LEU A 16 1.28 8.01 20.67
CA LEU A 16 0.33 6.99 21.11
C LEU A 16 0.95 5.59 21.19
N LEU A 17 2.19 5.40 20.72
CA LEU A 17 2.84 4.09 20.70
C LEU A 17 3.19 3.64 22.12
N LYS A 18 2.92 2.38 22.41
CA LYS A 18 3.27 1.71 23.67
C LYS A 18 4.18 0.53 23.37
N PHE A 19 5.28 0.46 24.07
CA PHE A 19 6.25 -0.64 23.99
C PHE A 19 5.99 -1.72 25.06
N PRO A 20 6.45 -2.98 24.86
CA PRO A 20 7.11 -3.47 23.65
C PRO A 20 6.12 -3.66 22.49
N VAL A 21 6.66 -3.63 21.27
CA VAL A 21 5.96 -4.02 20.05
C VAL A 21 6.77 -5.03 19.25
N LEU A 22 6.11 -5.82 18.43
CA LEU A 22 6.76 -6.69 17.45
C LEU A 22 6.79 -5.98 16.10
N ALA A 23 7.97 -5.87 15.52
CA ALA A 23 8.22 -5.20 14.26
C ALA A 23 8.62 -6.19 13.17
N SER A 24 8.18 -5.91 11.94
CA SER A 24 8.55 -6.67 10.76
C SER A 24 8.63 -5.76 9.53
N PRO A 25 9.34 -6.20 8.46
CA PRO A 25 9.30 -5.50 7.19
C PRO A 25 7.87 -5.39 6.65
N LYS A 26 7.53 -4.23 6.10
CA LYS A 26 6.27 -4.06 5.39
C LYS A 26 6.42 -4.57 3.96
N LEU A 27 5.81 -5.70 3.69
CA LEU A 27 5.75 -6.31 2.37
C LEU A 27 4.84 -5.48 1.43
N ASP A 28 5.21 -5.39 0.17
CA ASP A 28 4.45 -4.67 -0.87
C ASP A 28 3.96 -5.65 -1.95
N GLY A 29 3.11 -6.60 -1.55
CA GLY A 29 2.54 -7.64 -2.39
C GLY A 29 1.01 -7.57 -2.50
N VAL A 30 0.39 -8.74 -2.57
CA VAL A 30 -1.06 -8.90 -2.57
C VAL A 30 -1.50 -9.66 -1.33
N ARG A 31 -2.21 -8.98 -0.42
CA ARG A 31 -2.75 -9.60 0.78
C ARG A 31 -3.62 -10.81 0.46
N ALA A 32 -3.34 -11.93 1.13
CA ALA A 32 -4.14 -13.13 1.02
C ALA A 32 -4.46 -13.74 2.39
N ILE A 33 -5.66 -14.31 2.49
CA ILE A 33 -6.13 -15.02 3.66
C ILE A 33 -6.77 -16.32 3.18
N VAL A 34 -6.42 -17.44 3.80
CA VAL A 34 -7.01 -18.74 3.46
C VAL A 34 -8.19 -19.01 4.40
N ARG A 35 -9.37 -19.23 3.82
CA ARG A 35 -10.58 -19.58 4.55
C ARG A 35 -11.49 -20.48 3.72
N ASP A 36 -12.03 -21.48 4.37
CA ASP A 36 -12.94 -22.45 3.77
C ASP A 36 -12.34 -23.11 2.50
N GLY A 37 -11.03 -23.40 2.56
CA GLY A 37 -10.27 -23.99 1.45
C GLY A 37 -10.06 -23.05 0.25
N VAL A 38 -10.20 -21.73 0.44
CA VAL A 38 -10.04 -20.73 -0.64
C VAL A 38 -9.05 -19.64 -0.23
N VAL A 39 -8.12 -19.32 -1.13
CA VAL A 39 -7.21 -18.17 -0.99
C VAL A 39 -7.96 -16.91 -1.38
N LEU A 40 -8.23 -16.05 -0.42
CA LEU A 40 -9.02 -14.84 -0.55
C LEU A 40 -8.16 -13.59 -0.49
N SER A 41 -8.50 -12.58 -1.27
CA SER A 41 -7.89 -11.25 -1.20
C SER A 41 -8.32 -10.49 0.06
N ARG A 42 -7.71 -9.32 0.30
CA ARG A 42 -8.13 -8.38 1.36
C ARG A 42 -9.62 -8.02 1.35
N ALA A 43 -10.26 -8.08 0.19
CA ALA A 43 -11.69 -7.82 0.02
C ALA A 43 -12.55 -9.08 0.18
N LEU A 44 -11.96 -10.19 0.61
CA LEU A 44 -12.59 -11.51 0.74
C LEU A 44 -13.17 -12.04 -0.59
N LYS A 45 -12.50 -11.73 -1.68
CA LYS A 45 -12.78 -12.28 -3.00
C LYS A 45 -11.71 -13.30 -3.36
N PRO A 46 -12.06 -14.44 -3.97
CA PRO A 46 -11.07 -15.42 -4.40
C PRO A 46 -9.97 -14.78 -5.24
N ILE A 47 -8.73 -15.14 -4.98
CA ILE A 47 -7.62 -14.87 -5.89
C ILE A 47 -7.88 -15.69 -7.16
N PRO A 48 -7.91 -15.08 -8.36
CA PRO A 48 -8.38 -15.76 -9.56
C PRO A 48 -7.41 -16.79 -10.11
N ASN A 49 -6.13 -16.71 -9.77
CA ASN A 49 -5.11 -17.60 -10.28
C ASN A 49 -5.29 -19.04 -9.73
N LYS A 50 -5.45 -20.01 -10.65
CA LYS A 50 -5.67 -21.42 -10.30
C LYS A 50 -4.47 -22.05 -9.60
N TRP A 51 -3.25 -21.71 -10.01
CA TRP A 51 -2.02 -22.20 -9.39
C TRP A 51 -1.88 -21.74 -7.95
N VAL A 52 -2.18 -20.47 -7.67
CA VAL A 52 -2.20 -19.93 -6.30
C VAL A 52 -3.22 -20.66 -5.43
N GLN A 53 -4.43 -20.92 -5.95
CA GLN A 53 -5.46 -21.68 -5.23
C GLN A 53 -4.98 -23.11 -4.94
N GLN A 54 -4.47 -23.81 -5.95
CA GLN A 54 -3.97 -25.18 -5.78
C GLN A 54 -2.84 -25.27 -4.76
N ARG A 55 -1.96 -24.27 -4.75
CA ARG A 55 -0.74 -24.27 -3.94
C ARG A 55 -1.00 -23.94 -2.47
N PHE A 56 -1.91 -23.01 -2.18
CA PHE A 56 -2.04 -22.45 -0.84
C PHE A 56 -3.41 -22.66 -0.17
N SER A 57 -4.43 -23.15 -0.86
CA SER A 57 -5.78 -23.28 -0.29
C SER A 57 -5.87 -24.24 0.92
N HIS A 58 -4.90 -25.13 1.08
CA HIS A 58 -4.81 -26.06 2.22
C HIS A 58 -4.28 -25.40 3.52
N LEU A 59 -3.71 -24.18 3.43
CA LEU A 59 -3.17 -23.43 4.56
C LEU A 59 -4.28 -22.67 5.29
N GLU A 60 -5.27 -23.41 5.78
CA GLU A 60 -6.45 -22.83 6.41
C GLU A 60 -6.10 -21.89 7.55
N HIS A 61 -6.79 -20.74 7.63
CA HIS A 61 -6.61 -19.68 8.61
C HIS A 61 -5.33 -18.84 8.49
N PHE A 62 -4.45 -19.12 7.53
CA PHE A 62 -3.25 -18.30 7.35
C PHE A 62 -3.61 -16.95 6.73
N ASP A 63 -2.98 -15.90 7.27
CA ASP A 63 -3.10 -14.51 6.82
C ASP A 63 -1.70 -13.97 6.50
N GLY A 64 -1.48 -13.54 5.28
CA GLY A 64 -0.16 -13.17 4.79
C GLY A 64 -0.19 -12.30 3.53
N GLU A 65 0.96 -12.20 2.89
CA GLU A 65 1.17 -11.48 1.65
C GLU A 65 1.68 -12.42 0.58
N LEU A 66 1.02 -12.49 -0.57
CA LEU A 66 1.54 -13.15 -1.76
C LEU A 66 2.58 -12.27 -2.42
N ILE A 67 3.69 -12.87 -2.81
CA ILE A 67 4.82 -12.21 -3.48
C ILE A 67 5.21 -13.02 -4.71
N VAL A 68 5.42 -12.37 -5.85
CA VAL A 68 6.01 -12.97 -7.04
C VAL A 68 7.42 -12.41 -7.23
N GLY A 69 8.41 -13.30 -7.18
CA GLY A 69 9.82 -12.95 -7.26
C GLY A 69 10.39 -12.42 -5.94
N LYS A 70 11.36 -11.50 -6.01
CA LYS A 70 12.06 -10.97 -4.83
C LYS A 70 11.21 -9.98 -4.05
N SER A 71 11.01 -10.22 -2.75
CA SER A 71 10.06 -9.52 -1.89
C SER A 71 10.37 -8.04 -1.60
N ASN A 72 11.62 -7.62 -1.74
CA ASN A 72 12.04 -6.21 -1.59
C ASN A 72 12.36 -5.53 -2.94
N HIS A 73 11.94 -6.13 -4.07
CA HIS A 73 12.14 -5.51 -5.38
C HIS A 73 11.18 -4.31 -5.55
N PRO A 74 11.64 -3.16 -6.07
CA PRO A 74 10.79 -1.96 -6.22
C PRO A 74 9.50 -2.17 -7.03
N ASP A 75 9.50 -3.14 -7.95
CA ASP A 75 8.36 -3.49 -8.83
C ASP A 75 7.51 -4.67 -8.32
N VAL A 76 7.76 -5.13 -7.11
CA VAL A 76 7.16 -6.36 -6.56
C VAL A 76 5.62 -6.33 -6.56
N LEU A 77 5.01 -5.21 -6.20
CA LEU A 77 3.54 -5.08 -6.20
C LEU A 77 2.95 -5.27 -7.61
N ARG A 78 3.55 -4.65 -8.63
CA ARG A 78 3.08 -4.76 -10.01
C ARG A 78 3.25 -6.19 -10.54
N THR A 79 4.42 -6.77 -10.31
CA THR A 79 4.75 -8.14 -10.72
C THR A 79 3.82 -9.13 -10.04
N THR A 80 3.64 -9.02 -8.73
CA THR A 80 2.73 -9.88 -7.94
C THR A 80 1.29 -9.73 -8.42
N THR A 81 0.79 -8.49 -8.53
CA THR A 81 -0.59 -8.26 -8.99
C THR A 81 -0.80 -8.85 -10.38
N SER A 82 0.15 -8.65 -11.31
CA SER A 82 0.05 -9.23 -12.66
C SER A 82 0.05 -10.75 -12.65
N GLY A 83 0.82 -11.38 -11.76
CA GLY A 83 0.89 -12.84 -11.65
C GLY A 83 -0.37 -13.45 -11.05
N VAL A 84 -0.78 -12.98 -9.87
CA VAL A 84 -1.87 -13.60 -9.09
C VAL A 84 -3.28 -13.24 -9.57
N MET A 85 -3.43 -12.18 -10.39
CA MET A 85 -4.72 -11.76 -10.95
C MET A 85 -5.02 -12.34 -12.34
N ARG A 86 -4.12 -13.13 -12.92
CA ARG A 86 -4.39 -13.91 -14.12
C ARG A 86 -5.00 -15.25 -13.71
N VAL A 87 -6.02 -15.70 -14.39
CA VAL A 87 -6.67 -17.01 -14.10
C VAL A 87 -5.69 -18.16 -14.33
N GLU A 88 -5.00 -18.13 -15.46
CA GLU A 88 -4.05 -19.17 -15.88
C GLU A 88 -2.59 -18.73 -15.68
N GLY A 89 -1.70 -19.70 -15.67
CA GLY A 89 -0.26 -19.54 -15.52
C GLY A 89 0.22 -19.91 -14.11
N GLU A 90 1.51 -20.21 -14.02
CA GLU A 90 2.19 -20.65 -12.80
C GLU A 90 3.23 -19.60 -12.40
N PRO A 91 2.82 -18.48 -11.76
CA PRO A 91 3.78 -17.49 -11.28
C PRO A 91 4.71 -18.10 -10.22
N ASP A 92 5.95 -17.64 -10.19
CA ASP A 92 6.88 -17.93 -9.09
C ASP A 92 6.44 -17.17 -7.83
N VAL A 93 5.37 -17.68 -7.20
CA VAL A 93 4.70 -17.06 -6.06
C VAL A 93 5.13 -17.70 -4.74
N SER A 94 5.39 -16.87 -3.75
CA SER A 94 5.57 -17.22 -2.35
C SER A 94 4.48 -16.62 -1.48
N PHE A 95 4.15 -17.29 -0.36
CA PHE A 95 3.20 -16.84 0.62
C PHE A 95 3.92 -16.49 1.92
N HIS A 96 4.02 -15.21 2.22
CA HIS A 96 4.67 -14.68 3.41
C HIS A 96 3.62 -14.48 4.50
N VAL A 97 3.55 -15.42 5.44
CA VAL A 97 2.50 -15.47 6.47
C VAL A 97 2.93 -14.74 7.74
N PHE A 98 2.01 -14.02 8.36
CA PHE A 98 2.30 -13.20 9.53
C PHE A 98 1.19 -13.22 10.60
N ASP A 99 0.08 -13.92 10.37
CA ASP A 99 -0.99 -14.10 11.36
C ASP A 99 -1.78 -15.38 11.08
N HIS A 100 -2.42 -15.90 12.14
CA HIS A 100 -3.31 -17.06 12.08
C HIS A 100 -4.67 -16.70 12.65
N VAL A 101 -5.74 -16.80 11.84
CA VAL A 101 -7.03 -16.17 12.16
C VAL A 101 -8.11 -17.14 12.69
N GLU A 102 -7.74 -18.38 13.02
CA GLU A 102 -8.68 -19.37 13.55
C GLU A 102 -9.37 -18.88 14.82
N ASN A 103 -8.58 -18.41 15.80
CA ASN A 103 -9.09 -17.86 17.04
C ASN A 103 -8.67 -16.40 17.17
N HIS A 104 -9.51 -15.52 16.66
CA HIS A 104 -9.28 -14.08 16.64
C HIS A 104 -9.19 -13.42 18.04
N ALA A 105 -9.67 -14.08 19.09
CA ALA A 105 -9.59 -13.55 20.46
C ALA A 105 -8.22 -13.82 21.13
N ARG A 106 -7.44 -14.79 20.62
CA ARG A 106 -6.08 -15.05 21.15
C ARG A 106 -5.16 -13.86 20.97
N LEU A 107 -4.17 -13.76 21.85
CA LEU A 107 -3.06 -12.81 21.74
C LEU A 107 -2.30 -13.02 20.42
N TYR A 108 -1.72 -11.96 19.90
CA TYR A 108 -0.97 -12.05 18.63
C TYR A 108 0.18 -13.05 18.72
N THR A 109 0.97 -13.04 19.78
CA THR A 109 2.06 -14.01 19.99
C THR A 109 1.56 -15.45 19.88
N ALA A 110 0.47 -15.79 20.56
CA ALA A 110 -0.10 -17.13 20.52
C ALA A 110 -0.71 -17.51 19.14
N ARG A 111 -1.08 -16.54 18.31
CA ARG A 111 -1.48 -16.78 16.91
C ARG A 111 -0.27 -16.94 16.00
N TYR A 112 0.77 -16.14 16.24
CA TYR A 112 2.01 -16.18 15.48
C TYR A 112 2.74 -17.52 15.67
N ASP A 113 2.73 -18.08 16.90
CA ASP A 113 3.32 -19.38 17.22
C ASP A 113 2.67 -20.57 16.48
N LEU A 114 1.47 -20.37 15.89
CA LEU A 114 0.82 -21.37 15.04
C LEU A 114 1.35 -21.41 13.62
N LEU A 115 2.11 -20.39 13.21
CA LEU A 115 2.65 -20.28 11.85
C LEU A 115 3.89 -21.16 11.69
N GLN A 116 3.96 -21.83 10.54
CA GLN A 116 5.10 -22.64 10.17
C GLN A 116 5.55 -22.31 8.75
N SER A 117 6.86 -22.24 8.54
CA SER A 117 7.42 -22.12 7.21
C SER A 117 7.48 -23.47 6.51
N ASP A 118 7.12 -23.48 5.25
CA ASP A 118 7.32 -24.62 4.36
C ASP A 118 8.05 -24.14 3.11
N HIS A 119 9.37 -24.18 3.16
CA HIS A 119 10.24 -23.68 2.09
C HIS A 119 10.06 -24.44 0.77
N GLN A 120 9.70 -25.74 0.81
CA GLN A 120 9.46 -26.55 -0.39
C GLN A 120 8.21 -26.06 -1.13
N ASN A 121 7.22 -25.57 -0.38
CA ASN A 121 5.99 -25.01 -0.91
C ASN A 121 5.97 -23.48 -0.99
N ASN A 122 7.13 -22.80 -0.83
CA ASN A 122 7.24 -21.36 -0.85
C ASN A 122 6.37 -20.65 0.19
N VAL A 123 6.28 -21.21 1.40
CA VAL A 123 5.60 -20.59 2.55
C VAL A 123 6.68 -20.11 3.54
N PHE A 124 6.66 -18.83 3.87
CA PHE A 124 7.64 -18.20 4.74
C PHE A 124 6.93 -17.45 5.88
N VAL A 125 7.28 -17.75 7.12
CA VAL A 125 6.84 -16.93 8.25
C VAL A 125 7.63 -15.63 8.26
N VAL A 126 6.92 -14.50 8.27
CA VAL A 126 7.55 -13.17 8.33
C VAL A 126 8.19 -12.97 9.71
N PRO A 127 9.52 -12.82 9.80
CA PRO A 127 10.19 -12.63 11.08
C PRO A 127 9.64 -11.40 11.83
N GLN A 128 9.55 -11.53 13.16
CA GLN A 128 9.17 -10.45 14.06
C GLN A 128 10.34 -10.15 14.99
N GLU A 129 10.67 -8.88 15.16
CA GLU A 129 11.67 -8.40 16.12
C GLU A 129 10.97 -7.63 17.23
N GLU A 130 11.30 -7.94 18.48
CA GLU A 130 10.76 -7.19 19.61
C GLU A 130 11.50 -5.87 19.75
N ILE A 131 10.74 -4.79 19.80
CA ILE A 131 11.22 -3.42 19.91
C ILE A 131 10.72 -2.85 21.24
N GLY A 132 11.66 -2.45 22.09
CA GLY A 132 11.38 -1.94 23.44
C GLY A 132 11.39 -0.40 23.55
N SER A 133 11.84 0.31 22.50
CA SER A 133 11.98 1.76 22.56
C SER A 133 11.84 2.40 21.18
N LEU A 134 11.59 3.72 21.16
CA LEU A 134 11.57 4.50 19.93
C LEU A 134 12.96 4.57 19.25
N PHE A 135 14.03 4.53 20.03
CA PHE A 135 15.39 4.48 19.50
C PHE A 135 15.62 3.20 18.68
N GLU A 136 15.24 2.04 19.22
CA GLU A 136 15.32 0.75 18.53
C GLU A 136 14.42 0.74 17.29
N LEU A 137 13.19 1.28 17.40
CA LEU A 137 12.29 1.38 16.24
C LEU A 137 12.89 2.20 15.09
N ASN A 138 13.50 3.34 15.41
CA ASN A 138 14.14 4.18 14.40
C ASN A 138 15.37 3.50 13.77
N ALA A 139 16.12 2.71 14.56
CA ALA A 139 17.24 1.92 14.03
C ALA A 139 16.73 0.81 13.11
N PHE A 140 15.75 0.03 13.55
CA PHE A 140 15.13 -1.03 12.75
C PHE A 140 14.53 -0.47 11.44
N GLU A 141 13.77 0.63 11.51
CA GLU A 141 13.18 1.28 10.30
C GLU A 141 14.27 1.67 9.30
N ARG A 142 15.36 2.31 9.77
CA ARG A 142 16.47 2.70 8.90
C ARG A 142 17.07 1.50 8.17
N ASP A 143 17.29 0.39 8.89
CA ASP A 143 17.91 -0.82 8.35
C ASP A 143 16.97 -1.52 7.35
N ILE A 144 15.69 -1.55 7.62
CA ILE A 144 14.64 -2.07 6.72
C ILE A 144 14.57 -1.23 5.44
N LEU A 145 14.56 0.09 5.55
CA LEU A 145 14.53 0.98 4.37
C LEU A 145 15.82 0.86 3.54
N ALA A 146 16.99 0.73 4.17
CA ALA A 146 18.26 0.52 3.48
C ALA A 146 18.30 -0.80 2.68
N GLN A 147 17.54 -1.81 3.11
CA GLN A 147 17.36 -3.07 2.39
C GLN A 147 16.33 -2.99 1.25
N GLY A 148 15.70 -1.84 1.05
CA GLY A 148 14.72 -1.61 -0.03
C GLY A 148 13.28 -2.01 0.30
N TRP A 149 12.94 -2.22 1.57
CA TRP A 149 11.56 -2.47 1.98
C TRP A 149 10.73 -1.18 2.01
N GLU A 150 9.41 -1.33 1.93
CA GLU A 150 8.47 -0.19 1.90
C GLU A 150 8.38 0.59 3.23
N GLY A 151 8.72 -0.05 4.34
CA GLY A 151 8.59 0.47 5.69
C GLY A 151 8.46 -0.66 6.71
N VAL A 152 7.87 -0.38 7.86
CA VAL A 152 7.74 -1.32 8.98
C VAL A 152 6.29 -1.53 9.36
N MET A 153 5.95 -2.77 9.72
CA MET A 153 4.71 -3.11 10.39
C MET A 153 4.97 -3.33 11.87
N LEU A 154 4.10 -2.77 12.72
CA LEU A 154 4.17 -2.94 14.17
C LEU A 154 2.92 -3.66 14.65
N ARG A 155 3.14 -4.61 15.58
CA ARG A 155 2.07 -5.36 16.23
C ARG A 155 2.24 -5.33 17.73
N ARG A 156 1.17 -5.13 18.45
CA ARG A 156 1.16 -5.27 19.89
C ARG A 156 1.12 -6.77 20.24
N PRO A 157 2.04 -7.30 21.09
CA PRO A 157 2.15 -8.74 21.38
C PRO A 157 0.86 -9.36 21.92
N ASP A 158 0.13 -8.61 22.75
CA ASP A 158 -1.11 -9.01 23.42
C ASP A 158 -2.39 -8.67 22.63
N ALA A 159 -2.27 -8.19 21.39
CA ALA A 159 -3.43 -7.75 20.61
C ALA A 159 -4.29 -8.93 20.11
N PRO A 160 -5.63 -8.84 20.18
CA PRO A 160 -6.52 -9.73 19.46
C PRO A 160 -6.47 -9.43 17.97
N TYR A 161 -7.00 -10.34 17.15
CA TYR A 161 -7.24 -10.07 15.72
C TYR A 161 -8.54 -9.28 15.55
N LYS A 162 -8.43 -8.00 15.33
CA LYS A 162 -9.58 -7.11 15.14
C LYS A 162 -10.17 -7.24 13.73
N PHE A 163 -11.48 -7.38 13.62
CA PHE A 163 -12.15 -7.33 12.31
C PHE A 163 -12.23 -5.88 11.81
N GLY A 164 -11.44 -5.59 10.77
CA GLY A 164 -11.33 -4.27 10.16
C GLY A 164 -10.11 -3.47 10.64
N ARG A 165 -10.18 -2.16 10.56
CA ARG A 165 -9.02 -1.29 10.83
C ARG A 165 -8.72 -1.16 12.32
N SER A 166 -7.45 -1.39 12.70
CA SER A 166 -6.90 -0.92 13.98
C SER A 166 -6.95 0.61 14.06
N THR A 167 -6.80 1.16 15.24
CA THR A 167 -6.58 2.61 15.43
C THR A 167 -5.21 2.86 16.02
N ALA A 168 -4.67 4.07 15.89
CA ALA A 168 -3.39 4.43 16.49
C ALA A 168 -3.43 4.26 18.03
N ARG A 169 -4.58 4.58 18.66
CA ARG A 169 -4.78 4.44 20.10
C ARG A 169 -4.84 2.99 20.58
N GLU A 170 -5.45 2.07 19.81
CA GLU A 170 -5.44 0.63 20.11
C GLU A 170 -4.06 0.03 19.92
N GLY A 171 -3.32 0.48 18.90
CA GLY A 171 -1.97 -0.01 18.60
C GLY A 171 -1.89 -1.48 18.14
N TYR A 172 -3.02 -2.15 17.85
CA TYR A 172 -3.03 -3.59 17.54
C TYR A 172 -2.23 -3.94 16.29
N LEU A 173 -2.36 -3.13 15.24
CA LEU A 173 -1.61 -3.23 14.00
C LEU A 173 -1.39 -1.83 13.44
N LEU A 174 -0.13 -1.42 13.36
CA LEU A 174 0.29 -0.13 12.84
C LEU A 174 1.24 -0.29 11.67
N LYS A 175 1.33 0.74 10.85
CA LYS A 175 2.31 0.84 9.77
C LYS A 175 3.15 2.09 9.96
N VAL A 176 4.45 1.93 9.96
CA VAL A 176 5.43 2.99 9.86
C VAL A 176 5.80 3.11 8.39
N LYS A 177 5.29 4.13 7.75
CA LYS A 177 5.60 4.48 6.37
C LYS A 177 5.75 5.98 6.32
N ARG A 178 7.00 6.43 6.44
CA ARG A 178 7.30 7.85 6.41
C ARG A 178 7.14 8.39 5.00
N PHE A 179 6.70 9.59 4.91
CA PHE A 179 6.66 10.35 3.68
C PHE A 179 7.66 11.50 3.78
N HIS A 180 8.13 11.93 2.64
CA HIS A 180 8.90 13.15 2.49
C HIS A 180 7.96 14.25 2.00
N ASP A 181 8.27 15.48 2.33
CA ASP A 181 7.71 16.64 1.66
C ASP A 181 8.86 17.46 1.07
N ALA A 182 8.63 17.93 -0.13
CA ALA A 182 9.54 18.83 -0.84
C ALA A 182 8.73 19.73 -1.75
N GLU A 183 9.40 20.76 -2.24
CA GLU A 183 8.84 21.75 -3.13
C GLU A 183 9.37 21.52 -4.55
N PHE A 184 8.47 21.53 -5.51
CA PHE A 184 8.76 21.26 -6.91
C PHE A 184 8.18 22.35 -7.79
N GLU A 185 8.96 22.81 -8.76
CA GLU A 185 8.55 23.82 -9.74
C GLU A 185 7.40 23.29 -10.61
N ILE A 186 6.35 24.08 -10.77
CA ILE A 186 5.23 23.80 -11.66
C ILE A 186 5.63 24.18 -13.07
N VAL A 187 5.77 23.17 -13.94
CA VAL A 187 6.15 23.34 -15.34
C VAL A 187 5.01 23.06 -16.32
N GLY A 188 3.82 22.67 -15.82
CA GLY A 188 2.67 22.43 -16.64
C GLY A 188 1.46 21.94 -15.87
N PHE A 189 0.37 21.70 -16.62
CA PHE A 189 -0.93 21.31 -16.08
C PHE A 189 -1.57 20.26 -16.99
N GLU A 190 -2.23 19.27 -16.39
CA GLU A 190 -3.09 18.33 -17.09
C GLU A 190 -4.55 18.57 -16.69
N GLU A 191 -5.44 18.56 -17.67
CA GLU A 191 -6.88 18.70 -17.44
C GLU A 191 -7.46 17.41 -16.85
N GLU A 192 -8.42 17.52 -15.94
CA GLU A 192 -9.18 16.39 -15.46
C GLU A 192 -10.11 15.87 -16.55
N MET A 193 -10.01 14.56 -16.82
CA MET A 193 -10.83 13.90 -17.84
C MET A 193 -11.86 12.99 -17.17
N PHE A 194 -13.12 13.14 -17.53
CA PHE A 194 -14.15 12.17 -17.20
C PHE A 194 -14.03 10.95 -18.12
N ASN A 195 -13.94 9.77 -17.54
CA ASN A 195 -13.88 8.52 -18.31
C ASN A 195 -15.29 8.00 -18.58
N ALA A 196 -15.83 8.30 -19.77
CA ALA A 196 -17.15 7.86 -20.21
C ALA A 196 -17.16 6.47 -20.88
N ASN A 197 -16.01 5.77 -20.90
CA ASN A 197 -15.98 4.38 -21.38
C ASN A 197 -16.91 3.50 -20.54
N GLU A 198 -17.46 2.47 -21.18
CA GLU A 198 -18.36 1.52 -20.56
C GLU A 198 -17.75 0.89 -19.28
N ALA A 199 -18.57 0.80 -18.25
CA ALA A 199 -18.17 0.20 -16.99
C ALA A 199 -18.34 -1.33 -17.08
N THR A 200 -17.25 -2.05 -16.89
CA THR A 200 -17.24 -3.51 -16.74
C THR A 200 -16.92 -3.88 -15.29
N THR A 201 -17.19 -5.11 -14.92
CA THR A 201 -16.81 -5.62 -13.61
C THR A 201 -15.47 -6.36 -13.73
N SER A 202 -14.48 -5.98 -12.93
CA SER A 202 -13.22 -6.72 -12.84
C SER A 202 -13.42 -8.08 -12.15
N GLU A 203 -12.46 -8.97 -12.31
CA GLU A 203 -12.44 -10.31 -11.64
C GLU A 203 -12.60 -10.21 -10.11
N LEU A 204 -12.13 -9.11 -9.52
CA LEU A 204 -12.32 -8.79 -8.10
C LEU A 204 -13.66 -8.12 -7.77
N GLY A 205 -14.62 -8.09 -8.73
CA GLY A 205 -15.94 -7.46 -8.57
C GLY A 205 -15.92 -5.96 -8.35
N ARG A 206 -14.87 -5.26 -8.84
CA ARG A 206 -14.78 -3.80 -8.83
C ARG A 206 -15.14 -3.27 -10.21
N THR A 207 -15.73 -2.08 -10.25
CA THR A 207 -15.95 -1.38 -11.51
C THR A 207 -14.61 -1.11 -12.20
N LYS A 208 -14.47 -1.57 -13.44
CA LYS A 208 -13.33 -1.32 -14.32
C LYS A 208 -13.84 -0.58 -15.57
N ARG A 209 -13.13 0.44 -16.00
CA ARG A 209 -13.38 1.13 -17.28
C ARG A 209 -12.11 1.07 -18.11
N SER A 210 -12.28 0.97 -19.42
CA SER A 210 -11.17 1.07 -20.36
C SER A 210 -10.46 2.43 -20.20
N SER A 211 -9.15 2.46 -20.40
CA SER A 211 -8.34 3.68 -20.41
C SER A 211 -8.27 4.35 -21.79
N HIS A 212 -9.00 3.83 -22.79
CA HIS A 212 -9.02 4.41 -24.13
C HIS A 212 -9.37 5.90 -24.12
N LYS A 213 -8.64 6.69 -24.90
CA LYS A 213 -8.77 8.15 -24.93
C LYS A 213 -10.06 8.61 -25.63
N ALA A 214 -10.63 7.79 -26.54
CA ALA A 214 -11.75 8.16 -27.40
C ALA A 214 -13.00 8.66 -26.65
N ASN A 215 -13.26 8.13 -25.43
CA ASN A 215 -14.42 8.51 -24.64
C ASN A 215 -14.02 9.23 -23.34
N LYS A 216 -12.91 9.96 -23.34
CA LYS A 216 -12.53 10.85 -22.25
C LYS A 216 -13.02 12.27 -22.54
N ILE A 217 -13.82 12.82 -21.66
CA ILE A 217 -14.44 14.14 -21.77
C ILE A 217 -13.70 15.10 -20.83
N PRO A 218 -13.17 16.25 -21.34
CA PRO A 218 -12.57 17.28 -20.50
C PRO A 218 -13.58 17.85 -19.50
N LYS A 219 -13.12 18.16 -18.27
CA LYS A 219 -13.96 18.71 -17.21
C LYS A 219 -13.76 20.20 -16.96
N GLY A 220 -12.85 20.87 -17.68
CA GLY A 220 -12.56 22.28 -17.49
C GLY A 220 -11.91 22.60 -16.14
N ARG A 221 -11.23 21.62 -15.50
CA ARG A 221 -10.56 21.78 -14.22
C ARG A 221 -9.26 20.97 -14.13
N LEU A 222 -8.43 21.27 -13.14
CA LEU A 222 -7.14 20.61 -12.95
C LEU A 222 -7.29 19.12 -12.70
N GLY A 223 -6.62 18.31 -13.52
CA GLY A 223 -6.40 16.88 -13.32
C GLY A 223 -5.11 16.61 -12.54
N ALA A 224 -4.01 17.20 -12.99
CA ALA A 224 -2.71 17.10 -12.32
C ALA A 224 -1.83 18.32 -12.57
N LEU A 225 -0.96 18.65 -11.61
CA LEU A 225 0.21 19.49 -11.84
C LEU A 225 1.30 18.64 -12.49
N VAL A 226 2.01 19.21 -13.48
CA VAL A 226 3.25 18.67 -14.02
C VAL A 226 4.40 19.37 -13.31
N LEU A 227 5.20 18.60 -12.59
CA LEU A 227 6.23 19.10 -11.68
C LEU A 227 7.62 18.69 -12.15
N LYS A 228 8.59 19.59 -12.05
CA LYS A 228 9.99 19.35 -12.44
C LYS A 228 10.71 18.52 -11.39
N TYR A 229 11.49 17.54 -11.83
CA TYR A 229 12.33 16.69 -10.98
C TYR A 229 13.66 16.41 -11.71
N GLY A 230 14.69 17.17 -11.41
CA GLY A 230 15.96 17.13 -12.19
C GLY A 230 15.70 17.41 -13.67
N ASP A 231 16.13 16.50 -14.54
CA ASP A 231 15.93 16.57 -16.00
C ASP A 231 14.61 15.94 -16.47
N THR A 232 13.75 15.49 -15.56
CA THR A 232 12.48 14.85 -15.86
C THR A 232 11.31 15.56 -15.19
N THR A 233 10.10 15.07 -15.42
CA THR A 233 8.87 15.58 -14.80
C THR A 233 8.05 14.44 -14.22
N PHE A 234 7.18 14.77 -13.26
CA PHE A 234 6.18 13.85 -12.74
C PHE A 234 4.84 14.58 -12.51
N ASN A 235 3.76 13.82 -12.48
CA ASN A 235 2.42 14.35 -12.30
C ASN A 235 1.95 14.20 -10.85
N CYS A 236 1.38 15.27 -10.29
CA CYS A 236 0.68 15.25 -9.02
C CYS A 236 -0.81 15.54 -9.24
N GLY A 237 -1.65 14.49 -9.18
CA GLY A 237 -3.10 14.58 -9.41
C GLY A 237 -3.95 14.36 -8.16
N THR A 238 -3.33 14.21 -6.99
CA THR A 238 -4.03 13.97 -5.71
C THR A 238 -3.71 15.04 -4.67
N GLY A 239 -4.53 15.15 -3.63
CA GLY A 239 -4.37 16.13 -2.56
C GLY A 239 -5.13 17.44 -2.77
N PHE A 240 -5.78 17.62 -3.90
CA PHE A 240 -6.58 18.80 -4.21
C PHE A 240 -8.05 18.59 -3.80
N ASN A 241 -8.69 19.62 -3.30
CA ASN A 241 -10.14 19.72 -3.26
C ASN A 241 -10.70 20.28 -4.58
N ASP A 242 -12.02 20.26 -4.76
CA ASP A 242 -12.66 20.69 -6.02
C ASP A 242 -12.43 22.19 -6.30
N ALA A 243 -12.50 23.04 -5.29
CA ALA A 243 -12.26 24.48 -5.45
C ALA A 243 -10.81 24.79 -5.85
N GLU A 244 -9.83 24.07 -5.28
CA GLU A 244 -8.43 24.19 -5.71
C GLU A 244 -8.24 23.78 -7.15
N ARG A 245 -8.88 22.70 -7.60
CA ARG A 245 -8.81 22.23 -8.99
C ARG A 245 -9.37 23.28 -9.97
N GLU A 246 -10.48 23.88 -9.63
CA GLU A 246 -11.12 24.93 -10.44
C GLU A 246 -10.27 26.20 -10.49
N ASN A 247 -9.82 26.66 -9.33
CA ASN A 247 -9.02 27.88 -9.22
C ASN A 247 -7.65 27.78 -9.91
N ILE A 248 -6.91 26.68 -9.64
CA ILE A 248 -5.59 26.50 -10.27
C ILE A 248 -5.72 26.35 -11.78
N TRP A 249 -6.77 25.69 -12.27
CA TRP A 249 -7.00 25.56 -13.72
C TRP A 249 -7.35 26.88 -14.38
N ALA A 250 -8.21 27.68 -13.76
CA ALA A 250 -8.61 29.00 -14.27
C ALA A 250 -7.45 29.99 -14.31
N GLU A 251 -6.59 29.95 -13.30
CA GLU A 251 -5.45 30.87 -13.15
C GLU A 251 -4.09 30.19 -13.46
N ARG A 252 -4.07 29.12 -14.25
CA ARG A 252 -2.89 28.25 -14.45
C ARG A 252 -1.64 29.02 -14.93
N GLU A 253 -1.79 30.06 -15.73
CA GLU A 253 -0.67 30.88 -16.18
C GLU A 253 0.02 31.61 -15.04
N ARG A 254 -0.74 31.99 -14.00
CA ARG A 254 -0.20 32.61 -12.78
C ARG A 254 0.63 31.63 -11.95
N TYR A 255 0.24 30.34 -11.96
CA TYR A 255 0.91 29.31 -11.16
C TYR A 255 2.14 28.69 -11.87
N LEU A 256 2.29 28.90 -13.18
CA LEU A 256 3.44 28.42 -13.93
C LEU A 256 4.72 29.03 -13.40
N GLY A 257 5.72 28.21 -13.09
CA GLY A 257 7.00 28.63 -12.49
C GLY A 257 6.95 28.83 -10.97
N GLN A 258 5.78 28.75 -10.33
CA GLN A 258 5.70 28.71 -8.88
C GLN A 258 6.03 27.31 -8.36
N PHE A 259 6.17 27.17 -7.03
CA PHE A 259 6.48 25.91 -6.39
C PHE A 259 5.27 25.32 -5.69
N ALA A 260 5.07 24.02 -5.89
CA ALA A 260 4.07 23.24 -5.18
C ALA A 260 4.75 22.38 -4.10
N LYS A 261 4.29 22.49 -2.85
CA LYS A 261 4.68 21.61 -1.76
C LYS A 261 3.94 20.27 -1.93
N ILE A 262 4.71 19.21 -2.05
CA ILE A 262 4.22 17.85 -2.34
C ILE A 262 4.70 16.89 -1.26
N LYS A 263 3.78 16.10 -0.75
CA LYS A 263 4.05 14.95 0.10
C LYS A 263 4.17 13.72 -0.78
N TYR A 264 5.23 12.92 -0.59
CA TYR A 264 5.49 11.74 -1.42
C TYR A 264 6.26 10.67 -0.68
N PHE A 265 6.37 9.48 -1.27
CA PHE A 265 7.21 8.39 -0.79
C PHE A 265 8.43 8.23 -1.69
N ALA A 266 9.60 8.08 -1.07
CA ALA A 266 10.86 7.93 -1.80
C ALA A 266 10.98 6.54 -2.49
N HIS A 267 10.36 5.50 -1.91
CA HIS A 267 10.42 4.15 -2.45
C HIS A 267 9.51 3.97 -3.68
N GLY A 268 10.06 3.51 -4.81
CA GLY A 268 9.32 3.24 -6.04
C GLY A 268 10.24 2.84 -7.19
N ILE A 269 9.65 2.38 -8.31
CA ILE A 269 10.36 1.85 -9.49
C ILE A 269 11.01 2.95 -10.33
N LYS A 270 10.40 4.11 -10.33
CA LYS A 270 10.86 5.26 -11.10
C LYS A 270 11.67 6.18 -10.19
N ASP A 271 12.70 6.79 -10.74
CA ASP A 271 13.49 7.82 -10.06
C ASP A 271 12.70 9.15 -9.93
N VAL A 272 11.42 9.05 -9.58
CA VAL A 272 10.52 10.18 -9.36
C VAL A 272 9.66 9.92 -8.12
N PRO A 273 9.14 10.98 -7.46
CA PRO A 273 8.27 10.87 -6.30
C PRO A 273 7.10 9.88 -6.47
N LYS A 274 6.97 8.89 -5.56
CA LYS A 274 5.90 7.89 -5.59
C LYS A 274 4.67 8.40 -4.85
N LEU A 275 3.49 8.25 -5.46
CA LEU A 275 2.20 8.66 -4.88
C LEU A 275 2.20 10.13 -4.38
N PRO A 276 2.59 11.08 -5.24
CA PRO A 276 2.64 12.48 -4.85
C PRO A 276 1.25 12.99 -4.49
N SER A 277 1.19 13.79 -3.42
CA SER A 277 -0.04 14.43 -2.93
C SER A 277 0.23 15.90 -2.66
N PHE A 278 -0.55 16.76 -3.25
CA PHE A 278 -0.46 18.21 -3.09
C PHE A 278 -0.76 18.63 -1.65
N LEU A 279 0.01 19.59 -1.13
CA LEU A 279 -0.16 20.19 0.19
C LEU A 279 -0.43 21.70 0.12
N GLY A 280 0.01 22.36 -0.94
CA GLY A 280 -0.16 23.81 -1.12
C GLY A 280 0.79 24.40 -2.16
N ILE A 281 0.49 25.60 -2.59
CA ILE A 281 1.40 26.44 -3.41
C ILE A 281 2.32 27.21 -2.49
N ARG A 282 3.57 27.39 -2.92
CA ARG A 282 4.55 28.28 -2.30
C ARG A 282 4.84 29.45 -3.21
N ASP A 283 4.80 30.64 -2.67
CA ASP A 283 5.27 31.83 -3.36
C ASP A 283 6.82 31.80 -3.41
N VAL A 284 7.39 32.11 -4.57
CA VAL A 284 8.86 32.19 -4.75
C VAL A 284 9.50 33.16 -3.77
N ARG A 285 8.72 34.12 -3.24
CA ARG A 285 9.19 35.12 -2.26
C ARG A 285 9.32 34.56 -0.84
N ASP A 286 8.78 33.35 -0.60
CA ASP A 286 8.81 32.70 0.72
C ASP A 286 9.90 31.62 0.82
N MET A 287 10.80 31.54 -0.20
CA MET A 287 11.87 30.55 -0.29
C MET A 287 13.25 31.13 -0.03
#